data_13ff461e8163cc762341357786a2d736
#
_entry.id   13ff461e8163cc762341357786a2d736
#
_cell.length_a   1.000
_cell.length_b   1.000
_cell.length_c   1.000
_cell.angle_alpha   90.00
_cell.angle_beta   90.00
_cell.angle_gamma   90.00
#
_symmetry.space_group_name_H-M   'P 1'
#
loop_
_entity.id
_entity.type
_entity.pdbx_description
1 polymer ?
#
loop_
_entity_poly.entity_id
_entity_poly.type
_entity_poly.pdbx_seq_one_letter_code
_entity_poly.pdbx_strand_id
1 'polypeptide(L)'
;AVIAACGFPLAAPSANLSGRPSPTTAEHVMHDLGGRIDAVLDGGPCAVGVESTVITLATNPPRLLRPGGITLEQLRSVLGEIVLDPAVLHPLASGVKASSPGMKYKHYAPKANVILLDGPRDWYLNYVNTHQEDAGALCFTEDLAELTVPCVAYGTETESAKQAHEL
;
A
#
# COMPACT_ATOMS: atom_id res chain seq x y z
N ALA A 1 -16.06 10.22 -15.85
CA ALA A 1 -16.27 11.17 -16.96
C ALA A 1 -15.55 10.69 -18.23
N VAL A 2 -14.21 10.51 -18.23
CA VAL A 2 -13.41 10.17 -19.45
C VAL A 2 -13.88 8.86 -20.11
N ILE A 3 -13.96 7.75 -19.34
CA ILE A 3 -14.40 6.45 -19.85
C ILE A 3 -15.80 6.52 -20.46
N ALA A 4 -16.72 7.25 -19.81
CA ALA A 4 -18.07 7.44 -20.34
C ALA A 4 -18.07 8.27 -21.64
N ALA A 5 -17.16 9.23 -21.79
CA ALA A 5 -17.03 10.05 -22.99
C ALA A 5 -16.44 9.26 -24.17
N CYS A 6 -15.60 8.26 -23.90
CA CYS A 6 -15.01 7.42 -24.97
C CYS A 6 -16.06 6.53 -25.67
N GLY A 7 -17.12 6.12 -24.98
CA GLY A 7 -18.14 5.21 -25.52
C GLY A 7 -17.67 3.77 -25.73
N PHE A 8 -16.48 3.40 -25.25
CA PHE A 8 -15.91 2.04 -25.30
C PHE A 8 -15.09 1.75 -24.04
N PRO A 9 -14.88 0.47 -23.67
CA PRO A 9 -14.05 0.08 -22.54
C PRO A 9 -12.58 0.47 -22.73
N LEU A 10 -11.92 0.92 -21.65
CA LEU A 10 -10.49 1.20 -21.63
C LEU A 10 -9.77 0.15 -20.76
N ALA A 11 -8.69 -0.42 -21.28
CA ALA A 11 -7.76 -1.21 -20.51
C ALA A 11 -6.65 -0.28 -19.97
N ALA A 12 -6.46 -0.26 -18.68
CA ALA A 12 -5.47 0.63 -18.05
C ALA A 12 -4.72 -0.12 -16.94
N PRO A 13 -3.38 -0.17 -16.99
CA PRO A 13 -2.55 -0.58 -15.85
C PRO A 13 -2.40 0.58 -14.84
N SER A 14 -1.72 0.33 -13.72
CA SER A 14 -1.25 1.39 -12.83
C SER A 14 -0.23 2.29 -13.56
N ALA A 15 -0.28 3.60 -13.28
CA ALA A 15 0.50 4.61 -13.99
C ALA A 15 1.89 4.85 -13.35
N ASN A 16 2.64 3.77 -13.12
CA ASN A 16 3.99 3.78 -12.53
C ASN A 16 4.99 3.00 -13.38
N LEU A 17 6.27 3.20 -13.15
CA LEU A 17 7.31 2.30 -13.64
C LEU A 17 7.22 0.95 -12.93
N SER A 18 7.50 -0.13 -13.67
CA SER A 18 7.47 -1.49 -13.10
C SER A 18 8.39 -1.59 -11.86
N GLY A 19 7.85 -2.16 -10.79
CA GLY A 19 8.54 -2.30 -9.51
C GLY A 19 8.43 -1.10 -8.56
N ARG A 20 7.77 -0.02 -8.98
CA ARG A 20 7.43 1.11 -8.10
C ARG A 20 6.01 1.01 -7.57
N PRO A 21 5.69 1.68 -6.45
CA PRO A 21 4.32 1.78 -5.95
C PRO A 21 3.39 2.43 -6.96
N SER A 22 2.10 2.10 -6.92
CA SER A 22 1.08 2.79 -7.71
C SER A 22 0.96 4.24 -7.26
N PRO A 23 0.89 5.20 -8.22
CA PRO A 23 0.78 6.60 -7.90
C PRO A 23 -0.59 6.94 -7.31
N THR A 24 -0.60 7.86 -6.37
CA THR A 24 -1.83 8.38 -5.74
C THR A 24 -2.13 9.83 -6.11
N THR A 25 -1.20 10.50 -6.78
CA THR A 25 -1.34 11.88 -7.29
C THR A 25 -0.81 12.00 -8.71
N ALA A 26 -1.19 13.06 -9.42
CA ALA A 26 -0.65 13.37 -10.74
C ALA A 26 0.87 13.64 -10.69
N GLU A 27 1.38 14.20 -9.61
CA GLU A 27 2.82 14.44 -9.40
C GLU A 27 3.61 13.14 -9.37
N HIS A 28 3.10 12.10 -8.70
CA HIS A 28 3.71 10.77 -8.70
C HIS A 28 3.76 10.17 -10.11
N VAL A 29 2.70 10.35 -10.91
CA VAL A 29 2.67 9.92 -12.32
C VAL A 29 3.72 10.67 -13.12
N MET A 30 3.80 11.99 -12.98
CA MET A 30 4.79 12.80 -13.67
C MET A 30 6.22 12.47 -13.25
N HIS A 31 6.44 12.15 -11.97
CA HIS A 31 7.75 11.69 -11.48
C HIS A 31 8.21 10.40 -12.18
N ASP A 32 7.30 9.45 -12.37
CA ASP A 32 7.62 8.13 -12.94
C ASP A 32 7.62 8.12 -14.47
N LEU A 33 6.67 8.81 -15.09
CA LEU A 33 6.37 8.71 -16.52
C LEU A 33 6.59 10.00 -17.30
N GLY A 34 7.03 11.09 -16.65
CA GLY A 34 7.33 12.35 -17.32
C GLY A 34 8.28 12.18 -18.50
N GLY A 35 7.93 12.76 -19.65
CA GLY A 35 8.66 12.61 -20.91
C GLY A 35 8.49 11.27 -21.63
N ARG A 36 7.64 10.37 -21.11
CA ARG A 36 7.32 9.03 -21.70
C ARG A 36 5.86 8.88 -22.10
N ILE A 37 5.01 9.80 -21.68
CA ILE A 37 3.57 9.85 -21.99
C ILE A 37 3.22 11.24 -22.50
N ASP A 38 2.16 11.31 -23.29
CA ASP A 38 1.77 12.57 -23.97
C ASP A 38 1.00 13.50 -23.04
N ALA A 39 0.20 12.96 -22.11
CA ALA A 39 -0.62 13.76 -21.22
C ALA A 39 -0.96 13.01 -19.92
N VAL A 40 -1.23 13.77 -18.86
CA VAL A 40 -1.83 13.33 -17.60
C VAL A 40 -3.11 14.12 -17.36
N LEU A 41 -4.21 13.43 -17.11
CA LEU A 41 -5.45 14.04 -16.65
C LEU A 41 -5.49 13.95 -15.13
N ASP A 42 -5.34 15.08 -14.48
CA ASP A 42 -5.39 15.14 -13.02
C ASP A 42 -6.85 15.17 -12.54
N GLY A 43 -7.26 14.11 -11.87
CA GLY A 43 -8.56 13.97 -11.21
C GLY A 43 -8.53 14.26 -9.72
N GLY A 44 -7.41 14.77 -9.21
CA GLY A 44 -7.14 14.92 -7.79
C GLY A 44 -6.48 13.67 -7.15
N PRO A 45 -6.15 13.73 -5.87
CA PRO A 45 -5.52 12.62 -5.14
C PRO A 45 -6.46 11.42 -5.04
N CYS A 46 -5.88 10.22 -5.02
CA CYS A 46 -6.64 8.99 -4.82
C CYS A 46 -7.19 8.93 -3.39
N ALA A 47 -8.45 8.51 -3.25
CA ALA A 47 -9.07 8.33 -1.93
C ALA A 47 -8.54 7.09 -1.19
N VAL A 48 -7.92 6.14 -1.92
CA VAL A 48 -7.32 4.90 -1.38
C VAL A 48 -5.86 4.88 -1.79
N GLY A 49 -4.97 4.88 -0.82
CA GLY A 49 -3.52 4.93 -1.01
C GLY A 49 -2.85 3.57 -1.15
N VAL A 50 -3.60 2.48 -1.04
CA VAL A 50 -3.08 1.12 -1.16
C VAL A 50 -3.50 0.48 -2.48
N GLU A 51 -2.79 -0.58 -2.86
CA GLU A 51 -3.09 -1.36 -4.06
C GLU A 51 -4.50 -1.98 -4.03
N SER A 52 -5.04 -2.27 -5.21
CA SER A 52 -6.37 -2.88 -5.33
C SER A 52 -6.39 -4.30 -4.76
N THR A 53 -7.48 -4.65 -4.10
CA THR A 53 -7.79 -6.01 -3.67
C THR A 53 -8.00 -6.89 -4.90
N VAL A 54 -7.36 -8.07 -4.93
CA VAL A 54 -7.48 -9.03 -6.02
C VAL A 54 -8.03 -10.35 -5.50
N ILE A 55 -9.13 -10.79 -6.11
CA ILE A 55 -9.76 -12.08 -5.81
C ILE A 55 -9.87 -12.94 -7.07
N THR A 56 -9.94 -14.25 -6.90
CA THR A 56 -10.36 -15.17 -7.97
C THR A 56 -11.70 -15.79 -7.64
N LEU A 57 -12.59 -15.79 -8.61
CA LEU A 57 -13.88 -16.49 -8.58
C LEU A 57 -13.81 -17.83 -9.31
N ALA A 58 -12.64 -18.22 -9.84
CA ALA A 58 -12.44 -19.49 -10.52
C ALA A 58 -12.32 -20.69 -9.57
N THR A 59 -12.33 -20.45 -8.25
CA THR A 59 -12.32 -21.47 -7.19
C THR A 59 -13.60 -21.40 -6.37
N ASN A 60 -13.98 -22.51 -5.77
CA ASN A 60 -15.08 -22.54 -4.81
C ASN A 60 -14.58 -23.16 -3.49
N PRO A 61 -14.54 -22.40 -2.39
CA PRO A 61 -14.90 -20.99 -2.27
C PRO A 61 -13.95 -20.05 -3.06
N PRO A 62 -14.40 -18.80 -3.33
CA PRO A 62 -13.53 -17.73 -3.87
C PRO A 62 -12.28 -17.53 -3.02
N ARG A 63 -11.20 -17.05 -3.64
CA ARG A 63 -9.92 -16.90 -2.95
C ARG A 63 -9.40 -15.46 -3.06
N LEU A 64 -8.96 -14.89 -1.92
CA LEU A 64 -8.24 -13.62 -1.89
C LEU A 64 -6.78 -13.87 -2.27
N LEU A 65 -6.34 -13.21 -3.35
CA LEU A 65 -4.97 -13.31 -3.90
C LEU A 65 -4.06 -12.17 -3.43
N ARG A 66 -4.63 -10.99 -3.21
CA ARG A 66 -3.92 -9.81 -2.72
C ARG A 66 -4.86 -8.95 -1.89
N PRO A 67 -4.49 -8.59 -0.64
CA PRO A 67 -5.24 -7.61 0.13
C PRO A 67 -5.09 -6.21 -0.47
N GLY A 68 -6.05 -5.32 -0.22
CA GLY A 68 -6.07 -3.95 -0.70
C GLY A 68 -7.15 -3.13 -0.02
N GLY A 69 -7.59 -2.03 -0.64
CA GLY A 69 -8.56 -1.11 -0.06
C GLY A 69 -9.94 -1.71 0.27
N ILE A 70 -10.32 -2.82 -0.37
CA ILE A 70 -11.52 -3.59 0.02
C ILE A 70 -11.09 -4.70 0.95
N THR A 71 -11.64 -4.72 2.18
CA THR A 71 -11.24 -5.68 3.21
C THR A 71 -11.86 -7.05 3.01
N LEU A 72 -11.28 -8.06 3.68
CA LEU A 72 -11.81 -9.43 3.67
C LEU A 72 -13.23 -9.50 4.22
N GLU A 73 -13.54 -8.70 5.25
CA GLU A 73 -14.86 -8.63 5.88
C GLU A 73 -15.89 -8.06 4.90
N GLN A 74 -15.54 -7.00 4.18
CA GLN A 74 -16.40 -6.43 3.14
C GLN A 74 -16.66 -7.44 2.02
N LEU A 75 -15.63 -8.16 1.58
CA LEU A 75 -15.79 -9.22 0.58
C LEU A 75 -16.69 -10.34 1.09
N ARG A 76 -16.49 -10.80 2.33
CA ARG A 76 -17.32 -11.85 2.95
C ARG A 76 -18.78 -11.45 3.10
N SER A 77 -19.07 -10.17 3.33
CA SER A 77 -20.45 -9.68 3.42
C SER A 77 -21.23 -9.82 2.11
N VAL A 78 -20.55 -9.88 0.97
CA VAL A 78 -21.14 -9.97 -0.36
C VAL A 78 -21.06 -11.39 -0.93
N LEU A 79 -19.91 -12.06 -0.76
CA LEU A 79 -19.60 -13.34 -1.41
C LEU A 79 -19.72 -14.55 -0.48
N GLY A 80 -19.90 -14.33 0.83
CA GLY A 80 -19.91 -15.39 1.82
C GLY A 80 -18.49 -15.87 2.18
N GLU A 81 -18.26 -17.18 2.11
CA GLU A 81 -16.96 -17.74 2.45
C GLU A 81 -15.89 -17.34 1.43
N ILE A 82 -14.75 -16.86 1.93
CA ILE A 82 -13.56 -16.54 1.12
C ILE A 82 -12.33 -17.11 1.82
N VAL A 83 -11.52 -17.85 1.08
CA VAL A 83 -10.25 -18.41 1.52
C VAL A 83 -9.11 -17.46 1.19
N LEU A 84 -8.14 -17.33 2.09
CA LEU A 84 -6.89 -16.62 1.80
C LEU A 84 -5.96 -17.51 0.96
N ASP A 85 -5.36 -16.95 -0.08
CA ASP A 85 -4.27 -17.63 -0.77
C ASP A 85 -3.05 -17.70 0.18
N PRO A 86 -2.36 -18.86 0.28
CA PRO A 86 -1.17 -18.97 1.13
C PRO A 86 -0.12 -17.91 0.86
N ALA A 87 -0.01 -17.41 -0.37
CA ALA A 87 0.93 -16.36 -0.75
C ALA A 87 0.58 -14.98 -0.18
N VAL A 88 -0.60 -14.80 0.40
CA VAL A 88 -0.95 -13.58 1.16
C VAL A 88 -0.22 -13.54 2.50
N LEU A 89 -0.02 -14.71 3.12
CA LEU A 89 0.57 -14.83 4.46
C LEU A 89 2.04 -15.23 4.43
N HIS A 90 2.49 -15.88 3.35
CA HIS A 90 3.84 -16.43 3.25
C HIS A 90 4.46 -16.13 1.88
N PRO A 91 5.77 -15.91 1.80
CA PRO A 91 6.48 -15.79 0.53
C PRO A 91 6.25 -17.02 -0.35
N LEU A 92 6.07 -16.82 -1.65
CA LEU A 92 5.95 -17.91 -2.61
C LEU A 92 7.26 -18.72 -2.67
N ALA A 93 7.15 -20.02 -2.65
CA ALA A 93 8.29 -20.90 -2.86
C ALA A 93 8.91 -20.69 -4.24
N SER A 94 10.23 -20.93 -4.36
CA SER A 94 10.95 -20.84 -5.65
C SER A 94 10.29 -21.73 -6.70
N GLY A 95 10.01 -21.17 -7.88
CA GLY A 95 9.41 -21.90 -9.01
C GLY A 95 7.88 -21.89 -9.06
N VAL A 96 7.19 -21.39 -8.03
CA VAL A 96 5.73 -21.26 -8.05
C VAL A 96 5.30 -20.06 -8.91
N LYS A 97 4.35 -20.28 -9.83
CA LYS A 97 3.79 -19.20 -10.65
C LYS A 97 2.84 -18.35 -9.80
N ALA A 98 3.10 -17.06 -9.74
CA ALA A 98 2.22 -16.12 -9.06
C ALA A 98 0.83 -16.05 -9.72
N SER A 99 -0.21 -16.08 -8.91
CA SER A 99 -1.61 -16.04 -9.36
C SER A 99 -2.10 -14.61 -9.61
N SER A 100 -1.39 -13.59 -9.13
CA SER A 100 -1.70 -12.18 -9.41
C SER A 100 -0.42 -11.33 -9.50
N PRO A 101 -0.47 -10.16 -10.17
CA PRO A 101 0.60 -9.17 -10.07
C PRO A 101 0.85 -8.78 -8.63
N GLY A 102 2.11 -8.58 -8.26
CA GLY A 102 2.50 -8.25 -6.89
C GLY A 102 2.83 -9.43 -5.97
N MET A 103 2.51 -10.68 -6.38
CA MET A 103 2.84 -11.88 -5.58
C MET A 103 4.22 -12.48 -5.91
N LYS A 104 4.78 -12.20 -7.09
CA LYS A 104 5.99 -12.88 -7.60
C LYS A 104 7.31 -12.22 -7.17
N TYR A 105 7.29 -10.92 -6.96
CA TYR A 105 8.49 -10.15 -6.65
C TYR A 105 8.32 -9.43 -5.32
N LYS A 106 9.42 -9.12 -4.66
CA LYS A 106 9.45 -8.24 -3.51
C LYS A 106 9.08 -6.81 -3.99
N HIS A 107 7.78 -6.55 -4.06
CA HIS A 107 7.26 -5.23 -4.44
C HIS A 107 7.34 -4.28 -3.24
N TYR A 108 7.53 -2.99 -3.54
CA TYR A 108 7.49 -1.91 -2.54
C TYR A 108 8.53 -2.06 -1.41
N ALA A 109 9.59 -2.81 -1.67
CA ALA A 109 10.69 -2.90 -0.71
C ALA A 109 11.44 -1.56 -0.69
N PRO A 110 11.40 -0.80 0.41
CA PRO A 110 12.22 0.40 0.55
C PRO A 110 13.69 0.03 0.46
N LYS A 111 14.54 0.98 0.06
CA LYS A 111 15.99 0.81 0.07
C LYS A 111 16.54 0.78 1.50
N ALA A 112 15.85 1.48 2.40
CA ALA A 112 16.18 1.50 3.82
C ALA A 112 15.76 0.20 4.51
N ASN A 113 16.45 -0.18 5.56
CA ASN A 113 16.01 -1.22 6.47
C ASN A 113 14.80 -0.73 7.25
N VAL A 114 13.71 -1.49 7.21
CA VAL A 114 12.50 -1.19 8.01
C VAL A 114 12.50 -2.07 9.24
N ILE A 115 12.41 -1.44 10.40
CA ILE A 115 12.30 -2.10 11.70
C ILE A 115 10.91 -1.77 12.26
N LEU A 116 10.09 -2.80 12.44
CA LEU A 116 8.81 -2.69 13.12
C LEU A 116 9.04 -2.84 14.61
N LEU A 117 8.71 -1.81 15.37
CA LEU A 117 8.81 -1.81 16.83
C LEU A 117 7.40 -2.02 17.40
N ASP A 118 7.22 -3.12 18.13
CA ASP A 118 5.96 -3.47 18.81
C ASP A 118 6.23 -3.54 20.31
N GLY A 119 5.66 -2.61 21.08
CA GLY A 119 5.88 -2.52 22.51
C GLY A 119 5.39 -1.21 23.12
N PRO A 120 5.66 -0.98 24.40
CA PRO A 120 5.28 0.26 25.09
C PRO A 120 5.89 1.50 24.42
N ARG A 121 5.15 2.61 24.45
CA ARG A 121 5.55 3.89 23.86
C ARG A 121 6.94 4.36 24.32
N ASP A 122 7.21 4.29 25.62
CA ASP A 122 8.50 4.73 26.18
C ASP A 122 9.68 3.93 25.63
N TRP A 123 9.46 2.64 25.40
CA TRP A 123 10.47 1.78 24.78
C TRP A 123 10.72 2.16 23.31
N TYR A 124 9.67 2.46 22.55
CA TYR A 124 9.76 2.97 21.19
C TYR A 124 10.58 4.27 21.13
N LEU A 125 10.22 5.27 21.94
CA LEU A 125 10.91 6.56 21.98
C LEU A 125 12.39 6.41 22.35
N ASN A 126 12.68 5.59 23.36
CA ASN A 126 14.06 5.31 23.76
C ASN A 126 14.85 4.60 22.66
N TYR A 127 14.26 3.59 22.01
CA TYR A 127 14.92 2.87 20.93
C TYR A 127 15.26 3.81 19.77
N VAL A 128 14.29 4.58 19.29
CA VAL A 128 14.47 5.50 18.15
C VAL A 128 15.53 6.57 18.50
N ASN A 129 15.45 7.19 19.68
CA ASN A 129 16.37 8.24 20.09
C ASN A 129 17.81 7.73 20.35
N THR A 130 18.00 6.45 20.59
CA THR A 130 19.33 5.84 20.76
C THR A 130 19.94 5.31 19.46
N HIS A 131 19.13 5.11 18.40
CA HIS A 131 19.58 4.61 17.09
C HIS A 131 19.46 5.68 16.02
N GLN A 132 20.11 6.82 16.21
CA GLN A 132 19.93 8.03 15.41
C GLN A 132 20.67 8.05 14.07
N GLU A 133 21.69 7.21 13.86
CA GLU A 133 22.53 7.25 12.66
C GLU A 133 21.71 6.81 11.43
N ASP A 134 21.51 7.76 10.50
CA ASP A 134 20.76 7.56 9.25
C ASP A 134 19.34 6.99 9.43
N ALA A 135 18.71 7.26 10.57
CA ALA A 135 17.37 6.79 10.89
C ALA A 135 16.30 7.87 10.66
N GLY A 136 15.12 7.41 10.26
CA GLY A 136 13.88 8.19 10.28
C GLY A 136 12.79 7.37 10.94
N ALA A 137 11.78 8.03 11.49
CA ALA A 137 10.70 7.35 12.20
C ALA A 137 9.32 7.66 11.59
N LEU A 138 8.47 6.65 11.57
CA LEU A 138 7.02 6.81 11.43
C LEU A 138 6.41 6.71 12.83
N CYS A 139 5.67 7.71 13.26
CA CYS A 139 5.24 7.85 14.64
C CYS A 139 3.81 8.40 14.75
N PHE A 140 3.26 8.37 15.95
CA PHE A 140 2.05 9.11 16.25
C PHE A 140 2.34 10.61 16.39
N THR A 141 1.32 11.44 16.22
CA THR A 141 1.44 12.90 16.36
C THR A 141 1.97 13.31 17.74
N GLU A 142 1.61 12.57 18.77
CA GLU A 142 2.00 12.78 20.17
C GLU A 142 3.50 12.55 20.41
N ASP A 143 4.16 11.79 19.54
CA ASP A 143 5.58 11.44 19.69
C ASP A 143 6.52 12.47 19.07
N LEU A 144 6.01 13.34 18.19
CA LEU A 144 6.82 14.29 17.43
C LEU A 144 7.74 15.17 18.30
N ALA A 145 7.24 15.58 19.47
CA ALA A 145 7.99 16.47 20.36
C ALA A 145 9.12 15.76 21.14
N GLU A 146 9.08 14.42 21.21
CA GLU A 146 10.01 13.60 21.99
C GLU A 146 11.03 12.85 21.12
N LEU A 147 10.83 12.85 19.77
CA LEU A 147 11.74 12.23 18.83
C LEU A 147 12.82 13.23 18.37
N THR A 148 14.05 12.76 18.29
CA THR A 148 15.22 13.56 17.89
C THR A 148 15.71 13.24 16.46
N VAL A 149 15.09 12.27 15.78
CA VAL A 149 15.35 11.92 14.38
C VAL A 149 14.31 12.57 13.46
N PRO A 150 14.58 12.68 12.15
CA PRO A 150 13.54 13.04 11.18
C PRO A 150 12.36 12.09 11.29
N CYS A 151 11.15 12.62 11.44
CA CYS A 151 9.97 11.79 11.65
C CYS A 151 8.77 12.29 10.84
N VAL A 152 7.89 11.36 10.50
CA VAL A 152 6.61 11.60 9.84
C VAL A 152 5.52 11.02 10.72
N ALA A 153 4.57 11.85 11.13
CA ALA A 153 3.40 11.40 11.86
C ALA A 153 2.33 10.89 10.89
N TYR A 154 1.69 9.78 11.25
CA TYR A 154 0.59 9.19 10.50
C TYR A 154 -0.74 9.23 11.27
N GLY A 155 -0.91 10.17 12.18
CA GLY A 155 -2.11 10.38 12.97
C GLY A 155 -1.87 10.21 14.47
N THR A 156 -2.95 10.26 15.25
CA THR A 156 -2.91 10.05 16.70
C THR A 156 -3.11 8.59 17.07
N GLU A 157 -2.64 8.16 18.24
CA GLU A 157 -2.74 6.77 18.68
C GLU A 157 -4.19 6.25 18.69
N THR A 158 -5.16 7.12 18.98
CA THR A 158 -6.57 6.73 19.20
C THR A 158 -7.45 6.83 17.95
N GLU A 159 -6.97 7.40 16.84
CA GLU A 159 -7.76 7.68 15.63
C GLU A 159 -7.37 6.77 14.45
N SER A 160 -7.67 5.48 14.55
CA SER A 160 -7.28 4.48 13.52
C SER A 160 -7.78 4.80 12.11
N ALA A 161 -8.94 5.46 11.96
CA ALA A 161 -9.42 5.90 10.66
C ALA A 161 -8.55 7.01 10.05
N LYS A 162 -8.04 7.91 10.89
CA LYS A 162 -7.11 8.96 10.47
C LYS A 162 -5.73 8.39 10.15
N GLN A 163 -5.25 7.45 10.96
CA GLN A 163 -4.01 6.71 10.68
C GLN A 163 -4.05 6.04 9.30
N ALA A 164 -5.15 5.37 8.98
CA ALA A 164 -5.33 4.72 7.68
C ALA A 164 -5.43 5.69 6.50
N HIS A 165 -5.77 6.95 6.74
CA HIS A 165 -5.83 8.00 5.71
C HIS A 165 -4.45 8.64 5.48
N GLU A 166 -3.64 8.78 6.53
CA GLU A 166 -2.34 9.46 6.47
C GLU A 166 -1.19 8.52 6.03
N LEU A 167 -1.37 7.20 6.15
CA LEU A 167 -0.43 6.19 5.64
C LEU A 167 -0.63 5.94 4.13
#